data_470409aa2c1a349ecc51e32f9825d87d
#
_entry.id   470409aa2c1a349ecc51e32f9825d87d
#
_cell.length_a   1.000
_cell.length_b   1.000
_cell.length_c   1.000
_cell.angle_alpha   90.00
_cell.angle_beta   90.00
_cell.angle_gamma   90.00
#
_symmetry.space_group_name_H-M   'P 1'
#
loop_
_entity.id
_entity.type
_entity.pdbx_description
1 polymer ?
#
loop_
_entity_poly.entity_id
_entity_poly.type
_entity_poly.pdbx_seq_one_letter_code
_entity_poly.pdbx_strand_id
1 'polypeptide(L)' 'MSDQYELINLQAMTGKLFIDGELAAEYKVEQCDRCAMVTQLDQFGYQKSDPKENIIWFCKGCR' A
#
# COMPACT_ATOMS: atom_id res chain seq x y z
N MET A 1 -21.15 -17.44 -1.14
CA MET A 1 -19.76 -16.93 -1.04
C MET A 1 -19.80 -15.41 -1.04
N SER A 2 -19.05 -14.79 -0.17
CA SER A 2 -18.95 -13.34 -0.14
C SER A 2 -18.03 -12.85 -1.26
N ASP A 3 -18.47 -11.83 -1.98
CA ASP A 3 -17.64 -11.17 -2.98
C ASP A 3 -16.71 -10.17 -2.27
N GLN A 4 -15.42 -10.36 -2.46
CA GLN A 4 -14.42 -9.51 -1.86
C GLN A 4 -13.54 -8.94 -2.96
N TYR A 5 -13.37 -7.61 -2.96
CA TYR A 5 -12.48 -6.95 -3.91
C TYR A 5 -11.86 -5.72 -3.29
N GLU A 6 -10.75 -5.30 -3.87
CA GLU A 6 -9.99 -4.15 -3.41
C GLU A 6 -9.88 -3.13 -4.54
N LEU A 7 -10.11 -1.86 -4.22
CA LEU A 7 -9.91 -0.75 -5.14
C LEU A 7 -8.72 0.09 -4.66
N ILE A 8 -7.74 0.25 -5.53
CA ILE A 8 -6.55 1.05 -5.25
C ILE A 8 -6.63 2.36 -6.01
N ASN A 9 -6.52 3.47 -5.28
CA ASN A 9 -6.43 4.81 -5.87
C ASN A 9 -4.99 5.27 -5.78
N LEU A 10 -4.27 5.25 -6.91
CA LEU A 10 -2.86 5.62 -6.95
C LEU A 10 -2.62 7.11 -6.76
N GLN A 11 -3.60 7.96 -7.12
CA GLN A 11 -3.46 9.40 -6.93
C GLN A 11 -3.50 9.78 -5.45
N ALA A 12 -4.42 9.16 -4.71
CA ALA A 12 -4.57 9.40 -3.28
C ALA A 12 -3.72 8.45 -2.43
N MET A 13 -3.11 7.43 -3.04
CA MET A 13 -2.36 6.36 -2.37
C MET A 13 -3.19 5.72 -1.26
N THR A 14 -4.41 5.34 -1.60
CA THR A 14 -5.35 4.69 -0.68
C THR A 14 -5.90 3.42 -1.29
N GLY A 15 -6.29 2.48 -0.42
CA GLY A 15 -6.99 1.27 -0.81
C GLY A 15 -8.29 1.14 -0.05
N LYS A 16 -9.29 0.58 -0.70
CA LYS A 16 -10.59 0.30 -0.10
C LYS A 16 -10.93 -1.16 -0.32
N LEU A 17 -11.26 -1.84 0.76
CA LEU A 17 -11.70 -3.22 0.72
C LEU A 17 -13.23 -3.27 0.80
N PHE A 18 -13.84 -3.93 -0.19
CA PHE A 18 -15.29 -4.13 -0.23
C PHE A 18 -15.62 -5.60 -0.04
N ILE A 19 -16.60 -5.86 0.78
CA ILE A 19 -17.14 -7.21 1.00
C ILE A 19 -18.64 -7.15 0.76
N ASP A 20 -19.12 -7.96 -0.18
CA ASP A 20 -20.54 -8.01 -0.57
C ASP A 20 -21.10 -6.64 -0.97
N GLY A 21 -20.26 -5.81 -1.62
CA GLY A 21 -20.66 -4.49 -2.09
C GLY A 21 -20.60 -3.40 -1.03
N GLU A 22 -20.19 -3.72 0.20
CA GLU A 22 -20.07 -2.75 1.27
C GLU A 22 -18.61 -2.48 1.62
N LEU A 23 -18.30 -1.23 1.94
CA LEU A 23 -16.94 -0.84 2.35
C LEU A 23 -16.65 -1.45 3.72
N ALA A 24 -15.69 -2.39 3.74
CA ALA A 24 -15.29 -3.07 4.97
C ALA A 24 -14.07 -2.43 5.63
N ALA A 25 -13.16 -1.86 4.83
CA ALA A 25 -11.95 -1.23 5.35
C ALA A 25 -11.40 -0.22 4.35
N GLU A 26 -10.74 0.79 4.89
CA GLU A 26 -10.01 1.77 4.09
C GLU A 26 -8.62 1.95 4.72
N TYR A 27 -7.59 1.99 3.89
CA TYR A 27 -6.21 2.05 4.37
C TYR A 27 -5.34 2.79 3.37
N LYS A 28 -4.18 3.22 3.81
CA LYS A 28 -3.18 3.83 2.93
C LYS A 28 -2.34 2.74 2.28
N VAL A 29 -1.92 2.99 1.05
CA VAL A 29 -1.04 2.09 0.31
C VAL A 29 0.24 2.83 -0.05
N GLU A 30 1.27 2.07 -0.37
CA GLU A 30 2.56 2.60 -0.79
C GLU A 30 3.15 1.70 -1.87
N GLN A 31 3.92 2.29 -2.76
CA GLN A 31 4.62 1.54 -3.79
C GLN A 31 6.00 1.14 -3.29
N CYS A 32 6.32 -0.14 -3.42
CA CYS A 32 7.64 -0.65 -3.06
C CYS A 32 8.70 -0.09 -4.01
N ASP A 33 9.77 0.46 -3.46
CA ASP A 33 10.87 1.01 -4.26
C ASP A 33 11.77 -0.06 -4.88
N ARG A 34 11.57 -1.32 -4.50
CA ARG A 34 12.37 -2.42 -5.01
C ARG A 34 11.65 -3.23 -6.10
N CYS A 35 10.40 -3.63 -5.84
CA CYS A 35 9.63 -4.46 -6.78
C CYS A 35 8.52 -3.70 -7.50
N ALA A 36 8.28 -2.46 -7.13
CA ALA A 36 7.25 -1.57 -7.67
C ALA A 36 5.80 -2.04 -7.42
N MET A 37 5.60 -3.02 -6.56
CA MET A 37 4.25 -3.44 -6.17
C MET A 37 3.64 -2.42 -5.22
N VAL A 38 2.33 -2.16 -5.40
CA VAL A 38 1.58 -1.31 -4.48
C VAL A 38 0.88 -2.21 -3.46
N THR A 39 1.20 -2.02 -2.19
CA THR A 39 0.66 -2.81 -1.10
C THR A 39 0.23 -1.90 0.04
N GLN A 40 -0.46 -2.47 1.02
CA GLN A 40 -0.84 -1.72 2.20
C GLN A 40 0.39 -1.16 2.91
N LEU A 41 0.34 0.13 3.21
CA LEU A 41 1.42 0.82 3.90
C LEU A 41 1.56 0.31 5.33
N ASP A 42 2.78 0.03 5.75
CA ASP A 42 3.11 -0.22 7.15
C ASP A 42 4.41 0.50 7.50
N GLN A 43 4.59 0.78 8.78
CA GLN A 43 5.74 1.54 9.24
C GLN A 43 7.06 0.75 9.18
N PHE A 44 6.98 -0.57 9.07
CA PHE A 44 8.17 -1.42 9.07
C PHE A 44 8.92 -1.40 7.74
N GLY A 45 8.23 -0.96 6.67
CA GLY A 45 8.83 -0.91 5.34
C GLY A 45 9.69 0.32 5.08
N TYR A 46 9.64 1.32 5.95
CA TYR A 46 10.43 2.55 5.76
C TYR A 46 11.90 2.28 5.95
N GLN A 47 12.69 2.68 4.95
CA GLN A 47 14.15 2.65 4.99
C GLN A 47 14.67 4.06 5.21
N LYS A 48 15.99 4.19 5.41
CA LYS A 48 16.58 5.51 5.54
C LYS A 48 16.39 6.30 4.25
N SER A 49 16.06 7.58 4.40
CA SER A 49 16.02 8.47 3.27
C SER A 49 17.42 8.64 2.68
N ASP A 50 17.50 8.83 1.35
CA ASP A 50 18.75 9.12 0.70
C ASP A 50 19.20 10.57 1.01
N PRO A 51 20.42 11.00 0.57
CA PRO A 51 20.87 12.37 0.81
C PRO A 51 20.01 13.46 0.18
N LYS A 52 19.08 13.08 -0.70
CA LYS A 52 18.15 14.00 -1.34
C LYS A 52 16.79 14.02 -0.63
N GLU A 53 16.71 13.45 0.56
CA GLU A 53 15.51 13.37 1.39
C GLU A 53 14.35 12.58 0.78
N ASN A 54 14.64 11.68 -0.17
CA ASN A 54 13.63 10.77 -0.70
C ASN A 54 13.37 9.66 0.30
N ILE A 55 12.11 9.45 0.64
CA ILE A 55 11.71 8.36 1.52
C ILE A 55 11.65 7.08 0.69
N ILE A 56 12.37 6.05 1.14
CA ILE A 56 12.38 4.74 0.51
C ILE A 56 11.53 3.80 1.34
N TRP A 57 10.62 3.09 0.70
CA TRP A 57 9.74 2.14 1.35
C TRP A 57 9.80 0.80 0.62
N PHE A 58 9.96 -0.30 1.36
CA PHE A 58 9.96 -1.65 0.81
C PHE A 58 8.76 -2.43 1.34
N CYS A 59 8.13 -3.19 0.46
CA CYS A 59 7.04 -4.07 0.84
C CYS A 59 7.55 -5.25 1.68
N LYS A 60 6.62 -5.94 2.32
CA LYS A 60 6.94 -7.04 3.24
C LYS A 60 7.82 -8.12 2.61
N GLY A 61 7.66 -8.36 1.31
CA GLY A 61 8.45 -9.38 0.61
C GLY A 61 9.86 -8.93 0.20
N CYS A 62 10.15 -7.62 0.27
CA CYS A 62 11.43 -7.06 -0.18
C CYS A 62 12.37 -6.66 0.96
N ARG A 63 11.91 -6.72 2.19
CA ARG A 63 12.70 -6.31 3.37
C ARG A 63 13.04 -7.48 4.27
#